data_5019f47f23f5698ae304a41409af32f8
#
_entry.id   5019f47f23f5698ae304a41409af32f8
#
_cell.length_a   1.000
_cell.length_b   1.000
_cell.length_c   1.000
_cell.angle_alpha   90.00
_cell.angle_beta   90.00
_cell.angle_gamma   90.00
#
_symmetry.space_group_name_H-M   'P 1'
#
loop_
_entity.id
_entity.type
_entity.pdbx_description
1 polymer ?
#
loop_
_entity_poly.entity_id
_entity_poly.type
_entity_poly.pdbx_seq_one_letter_code
_entity_poly.pdbx_strand_id
1 'polypeptide(L)'
;MWSWPDRGQTEPLAALIAVFALGAGLSLYVGALESTLPLLSTDSGITPTAADRLVSEASSFGALRPPIAGATETARPSGYAMNATVRTDAGAWHGGDPTSDAADCVRRQVAVGVAPGTVRPGTLEVCTWPEP
;
A
#
# COMPACT_ATOMS: atom_id res chain seq x y z
N MET A 1 42.67 21.55 43.99
CA MET A 1 41.51 20.66 43.89
C MET A 1 40.63 21.11 42.76
N TRP A 2 40.73 20.42 41.66
CA TRP A 2 39.97 20.75 40.46
C TRP A 2 38.64 19.99 40.54
N SER A 3 37.60 20.64 41.04
CA SER A 3 36.25 20.12 40.88
C SER A 3 35.85 20.42 39.45
N TRP A 4 35.53 19.38 38.74
CA TRP A 4 34.84 19.45 37.48
C TRP A 4 33.35 19.35 37.79
N PRO A 5 32.66 20.45 38.11
CA PRO A 5 31.26 20.41 38.30
C PRO A 5 30.60 20.39 36.92
N ASP A 6 29.65 19.58 36.75
CA ASP A 6 28.56 19.72 35.80
C ASP A 6 28.72 19.24 34.36
N ARG A 7 29.76 18.49 34.00
CA ARG A 7 29.81 17.83 32.69
C ARG A 7 28.83 16.65 32.54
N GLY A 8 28.40 16.05 33.66
CA GLY A 8 27.48 14.95 33.64
C GLY A 8 25.99 15.33 33.53
N GLN A 9 25.65 16.60 33.76
CA GLN A 9 24.28 17.07 33.75
C GLN A 9 23.84 17.70 32.43
N THR A 10 24.75 18.19 31.65
CA THR A 10 24.46 18.80 30.35
C THR A 10 24.38 17.79 29.20
N GLU A 11 25.10 16.69 29.30
CA GLU A 11 25.06 15.63 28.27
C GLU A 11 23.70 14.95 28.12
N PRO A 12 23.00 14.55 29.20
CA PRO A 12 21.65 13.96 29.06
C PRO A 12 20.65 14.94 28.47
N LEU A 13 20.76 16.23 28.83
CA LEU A 13 19.87 17.26 28.29
C LEU A 13 20.13 17.50 26.79
N ALA A 14 21.39 17.57 26.41
CA ALA A 14 21.78 17.71 24.99
C ALA A 14 21.34 16.50 24.17
N ALA A 15 21.46 15.28 24.70
CA ALA A 15 20.98 14.06 24.09
C ALA A 15 19.45 14.06 23.90
N LEU A 16 18.70 14.49 24.90
CA LEU A 16 17.24 14.63 24.82
C LEU A 16 16.82 15.65 23.76
N ILE A 17 17.48 16.80 23.71
CA ILE A 17 17.21 17.81 22.68
C ILE A 17 17.51 17.25 21.27
N ALA A 18 18.61 16.53 21.11
CA ALA A 18 18.98 15.92 19.83
C ALA A 18 17.94 14.86 19.38
N VAL A 19 17.49 13.99 20.28
CA VAL A 19 16.45 12.98 20.00
C VAL A 19 15.12 13.66 19.64
N PHE A 20 14.75 14.69 20.38
CA PHE A 20 13.53 15.44 20.09
C PHE A 20 13.61 16.15 18.73
N ALA A 21 14.74 16.77 18.40
CA ALA A 21 14.95 17.42 17.11
C ALA A 21 14.90 16.40 15.94
N LEU A 22 15.49 15.21 16.11
CA LEU A 22 15.41 14.13 15.13
C LEU A 22 13.98 13.63 14.95
N GLY A 23 13.26 13.43 16.06
CA GLY A 23 11.86 13.02 16.01
C GLY A 23 10.98 14.04 15.31
N ALA A 24 11.14 15.31 15.61
CA ALA A 24 10.42 16.40 14.94
C ALA A 24 10.77 16.48 13.45
N GLY A 25 12.05 16.35 13.09
CA GLY A 25 12.51 16.35 11.72
C GLY A 25 11.95 15.18 10.90
N LEU A 26 11.94 13.98 11.47
CA LEU A 26 11.36 12.81 10.84
C LEU A 26 9.84 12.94 10.65
N SER A 27 9.13 13.48 11.64
CA SER A 27 7.69 13.70 11.54
C SER A 27 7.35 14.71 10.43
N LEU A 28 8.11 15.78 10.31
CA LEU A 28 7.94 16.74 9.22
C LEU A 28 8.27 16.14 7.85
N TYR A 29 9.30 15.30 7.79
CA TYR A 29 9.69 14.62 6.55
C TYR A 29 8.60 13.65 6.07
N VAL A 30 8.05 12.83 6.97
CA VAL A 30 6.94 11.92 6.66
C VAL A 30 5.72 12.71 6.19
N GLY A 31 5.36 13.78 6.89
CA GLY A 31 4.26 14.65 6.47
C GLY A 31 4.47 15.29 5.11
N ALA A 32 5.69 15.69 4.78
CA ALA A 32 6.03 16.22 3.46
C ALA A 32 5.93 15.13 2.38
N LEU A 33 6.38 13.91 2.66
CA LEU A 33 6.23 12.78 1.74
C LEU A 33 4.77 12.46 1.46
N GLU A 34 3.94 12.39 2.49
CA GLU A 34 2.51 12.10 2.35
C GLU A 34 1.81 13.17 1.49
N SER A 35 2.21 14.42 1.59
CA SER A 35 1.63 15.50 0.78
C SER A 35 2.12 15.52 -0.66
N THR A 36 3.30 14.98 -0.95
CA THR A 36 3.88 14.96 -2.30
C THR A 36 3.58 13.68 -3.07
N LEU A 37 3.37 12.56 -2.38
CA LEU A 37 3.04 11.28 -3.02
C LEU A 37 1.82 11.37 -3.95
N PRO A 38 0.70 12.02 -3.57
CA PRO A 38 -0.44 12.20 -4.47
C PRO A 38 -0.12 13.03 -5.71
N LEU A 39 0.83 13.95 -5.63
CA LEU A 39 1.25 14.77 -6.76
C LEU A 39 2.18 14.03 -7.72
N LEU A 40 2.88 13.01 -7.23
CA LEU A 40 3.75 12.16 -8.03
C LEU A 40 3.01 10.95 -8.60
N SER A 41 1.90 10.55 -8.00
CA SER A 41 1.01 9.54 -8.57
C SER A 41 0.16 10.20 -9.65
N THR A 42 0.55 10.02 -10.91
CA THR A 42 -0.26 10.36 -12.07
C THR A 42 -1.51 9.49 -12.19
N ASP A 43 -1.70 8.57 -11.27
CA ASP A 43 -2.81 7.61 -11.21
C ASP A 43 -3.96 8.11 -10.32
N SER A 44 -4.43 9.34 -10.55
CA SER A 44 -5.69 9.81 -9.99
C SER A 44 -6.83 9.34 -10.89
N GLY A 45 -7.32 8.15 -10.65
CA GLY A 45 -8.40 7.57 -11.45
C GLY A 45 -9.20 6.55 -10.67
N ILE A 46 -10.29 6.09 -11.28
CA ILE A 46 -11.18 5.09 -10.70
C ILE A 46 -10.46 3.76 -10.54
N THR A 47 -9.71 3.34 -11.56
CA THR A 47 -9.00 2.06 -11.57
C THR A 47 -7.91 1.96 -10.51
N PRO A 48 -7.00 2.93 -10.35
CA PRO A 48 -6.04 2.92 -9.25
C PRO A 48 -6.68 2.90 -7.88
N THR A 49 -7.75 3.68 -7.68
CA THR A 49 -8.50 3.69 -6.40
C THR A 49 -9.15 2.34 -6.11
N ALA A 50 -9.73 1.71 -7.12
CA ALA A 50 -10.29 0.37 -7.00
C ALA A 50 -9.22 -0.67 -6.66
N ALA A 51 -8.04 -0.56 -7.27
CA ALA A 51 -6.90 -1.43 -6.97
C ALA A 51 -6.43 -1.26 -5.52
N ASP A 52 -6.32 -0.03 -5.01
CA ASP A 52 -5.97 0.24 -3.61
C ASP A 52 -6.99 -0.36 -2.65
N ARG A 53 -8.27 -0.20 -2.95
CA ARG A 53 -9.34 -0.76 -2.13
C ARG A 53 -9.30 -2.28 -2.14
N LEU A 54 -9.08 -2.90 -3.30
CA LEU A 54 -8.95 -4.35 -3.42
C LEU A 54 -7.78 -4.87 -2.58
N VAL A 55 -6.63 -4.23 -2.67
CA VAL A 55 -5.45 -4.61 -1.86
C VAL A 55 -5.76 -4.51 -0.36
N SER A 56 -6.44 -3.44 0.07
CA SER A 56 -6.86 -3.29 1.47
C SER A 56 -7.80 -4.40 1.92
N GLU A 57 -8.80 -4.73 1.11
CA GLU A 57 -9.80 -5.75 1.44
C GLU A 57 -9.24 -7.17 1.40
N ALA A 58 -8.37 -7.46 0.46
CA ALA A 58 -7.84 -8.80 0.24
C ALA A 58 -6.57 -9.11 1.03
N SER A 59 -5.92 -8.10 1.62
CA SER A 59 -4.65 -8.28 2.30
C SER A 59 -4.81 -8.51 3.80
N SER A 60 -3.94 -9.37 4.32
CA SER A 60 -3.77 -9.59 5.74
C SER A 60 -2.28 -9.72 6.03
N PHE A 61 -1.80 -8.97 7.03
CA PHE A 61 -0.37 -8.92 7.39
C PHE A 61 0.57 -8.59 6.21
N GLY A 62 0.15 -7.64 5.34
CA GLY A 62 0.96 -7.18 4.22
C GLY A 62 0.97 -8.10 3.00
N ALA A 63 0.23 -9.21 3.01
CA ALA A 63 0.12 -10.13 1.88
C ALA A 63 -1.33 -10.27 1.43
N LEU A 64 -1.54 -10.23 0.12
CA LEU A 64 -2.82 -10.47 -0.49
C LEU A 64 -3.16 -11.96 -0.36
N ARG A 65 -4.37 -12.26 0.08
CA ARG A 65 -4.80 -13.64 0.34
C ARG A 65 -5.93 -14.08 -0.60
N PRO A 66 -5.65 -15.01 -1.51
CA PRO A 66 -6.70 -15.62 -2.30
C PRO A 66 -7.66 -16.48 -1.43
N PRO A 67 -8.91 -16.64 -1.85
CA PRO A 67 -9.55 -16.15 -3.08
C PRO A 67 -9.86 -14.65 -3.03
N ILE A 68 -9.85 -13.98 -4.18
CA ILE A 68 -10.05 -12.53 -4.28
C ILE A 68 -11.44 -12.11 -4.79
N ALA A 69 -12.28 -13.05 -5.14
CA ALA A 69 -13.59 -12.77 -5.74
C ALA A 69 -14.47 -11.88 -4.82
N GLY A 70 -14.56 -12.20 -3.54
CA GLY A 70 -15.34 -11.40 -2.58
C GLY A 70 -14.76 -10.00 -2.37
N ALA A 71 -13.44 -9.88 -2.29
CA ALA A 71 -12.78 -8.59 -2.17
C ALA A 71 -12.96 -7.74 -3.44
N THR A 72 -12.96 -8.35 -4.61
CA THR A 72 -13.22 -7.67 -5.89
C THR A 72 -14.63 -7.07 -5.91
N GLU A 73 -15.63 -7.80 -5.45
CA GLU A 73 -17.02 -7.29 -5.35
C GLU A 73 -17.10 -6.11 -4.37
N THR A 74 -16.44 -6.20 -3.22
CA THR A 74 -16.42 -5.13 -2.22
C THR A 74 -15.69 -3.89 -2.72
N ALA A 75 -14.62 -4.07 -3.49
CA ALA A 75 -13.80 -2.98 -4.02
C ALA A 75 -14.39 -2.32 -5.27
N ARG A 76 -15.39 -2.93 -5.90
CA ARG A 76 -15.99 -2.44 -7.14
C ARG A 76 -16.57 -1.03 -6.97
N PRO A 77 -16.15 -0.06 -7.81
CA PRO A 77 -16.74 1.27 -7.79
C PRO A 77 -18.20 1.27 -8.27
N SER A 78 -19.01 2.15 -7.69
CA SER A 78 -20.40 2.30 -8.13
C SER A 78 -20.47 2.74 -9.59
N GLY A 79 -21.30 2.05 -10.39
CA GLY A 79 -21.46 2.36 -11.81
C GLY A 79 -20.37 1.79 -12.72
N TYR A 80 -19.47 0.97 -12.17
CA TYR A 80 -18.37 0.34 -12.90
C TYR A 80 -18.39 -1.17 -12.70
N ALA A 81 -18.03 -1.89 -13.76
CA ALA A 81 -17.64 -3.27 -13.65
C ALA A 81 -16.13 -3.37 -13.34
N MET A 82 -15.72 -4.45 -12.73
CA MET A 82 -14.36 -4.65 -12.31
C MET A 82 -13.91 -6.08 -12.53
N ASN A 83 -12.68 -6.24 -12.99
CA ASN A 83 -11.97 -7.52 -13.06
C ASN A 83 -10.66 -7.41 -12.32
N ALA A 84 -10.31 -8.43 -11.59
CA ALA A 84 -9.03 -8.52 -10.92
C ALA A 84 -8.39 -9.89 -11.16
N THR A 85 -7.11 -9.88 -11.47
CA THR A 85 -6.31 -11.09 -11.68
C THR A 85 -5.02 -10.98 -10.89
N VAL A 86 -4.73 -11.99 -10.09
CA VAL A 86 -3.46 -12.12 -9.37
C VAL A 86 -2.71 -13.30 -9.94
N ARG A 87 -1.46 -13.11 -10.32
CA ARG A 87 -0.59 -14.16 -10.86
C ARG A 87 0.69 -14.28 -10.06
N THR A 88 1.03 -15.51 -9.75
CA THR A 88 2.31 -15.89 -9.16
C THR A 88 2.89 -17.08 -9.92
N ASP A 89 4.08 -17.53 -9.54
CA ASP A 89 4.65 -18.78 -10.02
C ASP A 89 3.86 -20.02 -9.58
N ALA A 90 3.06 -19.90 -8.51
CA ALA A 90 2.25 -21.00 -7.97
C ALA A 90 0.84 -21.07 -8.60
N GLY A 91 0.40 -20.06 -9.34
CA GLY A 91 -0.92 -20.06 -9.95
C GLY A 91 -1.49 -18.66 -10.18
N ALA A 92 -2.76 -18.63 -10.58
CA ALA A 92 -3.50 -17.41 -10.84
C ALA A 92 -4.89 -17.48 -10.19
N TRP A 93 -5.36 -16.33 -9.73
CA TRP A 93 -6.68 -16.17 -9.13
C TRP A 93 -7.39 -15.02 -9.79
N HIS A 94 -8.69 -15.15 -9.97
CA HIS A 94 -9.54 -14.18 -10.67
C HIS A 94 -10.70 -13.78 -9.79
N GLY A 95 -11.14 -12.55 -9.97
CA GLY A 95 -12.36 -12.04 -9.37
C GLY A 95 -13.05 -11.05 -10.30
N GLY A 96 -14.38 -10.93 -10.19
CA GLY A 96 -15.16 -9.99 -10.97
C GLY A 96 -15.59 -10.50 -12.33
N ASP A 97 -16.04 -9.57 -13.16
CA ASP A 97 -16.60 -9.84 -14.49
C ASP A 97 -15.50 -10.07 -15.54
N PRO A 98 -15.80 -10.72 -16.65
CA PRO A 98 -14.86 -10.81 -17.78
C PRO A 98 -14.43 -9.42 -18.26
N THR A 99 -13.15 -9.26 -18.55
CA THR A 99 -12.59 -7.98 -18.97
C THR A 99 -13.17 -7.50 -20.29
N SER A 100 -13.59 -6.24 -20.34
CA SER A 100 -14.03 -5.56 -21.55
C SER A 100 -12.85 -4.98 -22.34
N ASP A 101 -12.98 -4.89 -23.66
CA ASP A 101 -12.00 -4.22 -24.51
C ASP A 101 -11.86 -2.72 -24.19
N ALA A 102 -12.89 -2.12 -23.62
CA ALA A 102 -12.90 -0.72 -23.19
C ALA A 102 -12.36 -0.50 -21.77
N ALA A 103 -11.84 -1.55 -21.13
CA ALA A 103 -11.37 -1.47 -19.75
C ALA A 103 -10.08 -0.67 -19.63
N ASP A 104 -10.01 0.14 -18.57
CA ASP A 104 -8.79 0.76 -18.10
C ASP A 104 -8.16 -0.14 -17.04
N CYS A 105 -6.90 -0.49 -17.22
CA CYS A 105 -6.21 -1.47 -16.39
C CYS A 105 -4.96 -0.90 -15.74
N VAL A 106 -4.72 -1.29 -14.49
CA VAL A 106 -3.48 -1.00 -13.77
C VAL A 106 -2.85 -2.30 -13.28
N ARG A 107 -1.52 -2.32 -13.22
CA ARG A 107 -0.74 -3.44 -12.69
C ARG A 107 0.06 -3.01 -11.49
N ARG A 108 0.13 -3.89 -10.50
CA ARG A 108 0.90 -3.68 -9.28
C ARG A 108 1.63 -4.94 -8.87
N GLN A 109 2.83 -4.75 -8.33
CA GLN A 109 3.55 -5.83 -7.67
C GLN A 109 2.99 -5.99 -6.25
N VAL A 110 2.65 -7.21 -5.90
CA VAL A 110 2.05 -7.55 -4.60
C VAL A 110 2.72 -8.77 -4.01
N ALA A 111 2.71 -8.87 -2.68
CA ALA A 111 3.03 -10.11 -2.00
C ALA A 111 1.75 -10.94 -1.88
N VAL A 112 1.82 -12.22 -2.21
CA VAL A 112 0.66 -13.11 -2.23
C VAL A 112 0.88 -14.29 -1.28
N GLY A 113 -0.02 -14.48 -0.34
CA GLY A 113 -0.05 -15.65 0.53
C GLY A 113 -0.65 -16.85 -0.21
N VAL A 114 0.19 -17.70 -0.76
CA VAL A 114 -0.23 -18.86 -1.58
C VAL A 114 -0.57 -20.09 -0.73
N ALA A 115 -0.06 -20.14 0.49
CA ALA A 115 -0.32 -21.19 1.47
C ALA A 115 -0.03 -20.63 2.87
N PRO A 116 -0.50 -21.27 3.96
CA PRO A 116 -0.14 -20.86 5.31
C PRO A 116 1.38 -20.78 5.49
N GLY A 117 1.88 -19.62 5.88
CA GLY A 117 3.31 -19.38 6.06
C GLY A 117 4.14 -19.22 4.79
N THR A 118 3.52 -19.27 3.60
CA THR A 118 4.22 -19.13 2.32
C THR A 118 3.73 -17.91 1.58
N VAL A 119 4.63 -16.95 1.34
CA VAL A 119 4.36 -15.71 0.59
C VAL A 119 5.21 -15.72 -0.67
N ARG A 120 4.60 -15.40 -1.81
CA ARG A 120 5.27 -15.31 -3.11
C ARG A 120 5.07 -13.92 -3.71
N PRO A 121 6.05 -13.41 -4.46
CA PRO A 121 5.83 -12.22 -5.25
C PRO A 121 4.84 -12.53 -6.37
N GLY A 122 3.95 -11.58 -6.64
CA GLY A 122 2.95 -11.70 -7.68
C GLY A 122 2.64 -10.38 -8.33
N THR A 123 1.88 -10.44 -9.40
CA THR A 123 1.37 -9.28 -10.12
C THR A 123 -0.15 -9.26 -10.02
N LEU A 124 -0.67 -8.15 -9.51
CA LEU A 124 -2.11 -7.84 -9.51
C LEU A 124 -2.41 -6.95 -10.72
N GLU A 125 -3.35 -7.37 -11.54
CA GLU A 125 -3.94 -6.54 -12.59
C GLU A 125 -5.40 -6.26 -12.23
N VAL A 126 -5.77 -5.00 -12.20
CA VAL A 126 -7.14 -4.54 -11.96
C VAL A 126 -7.59 -3.75 -13.17
N CYS A 127 -8.74 -4.11 -13.68
CA CYS A 127 -9.39 -3.45 -14.81
C CYS A 127 -10.78 -2.98 -14.41
N THR A 128 -11.15 -1.76 -14.80
CA THR A 128 -12.50 -1.22 -14.60
C THR A 128 -13.02 -0.63 -15.90
N TRP A 129 -14.32 -0.67 -16.07
CA TRP A 129 -15.03 -0.05 -17.18
C TRP A 129 -16.44 0.33 -16.73
N PRO A 130 -17.04 1.36 -17.36
CA PRO A 130 -18.40 1.75 -17.02
C PRO A 130 -19.39 0.62 -17.28
N GLU A 131 -20.33 0.41 -16.37
CA GLU A 131 -21.47 -0.47 -16.63
C GLU A 131 -22.40 0.18 -17.65
N PRO A 132 -22.94 -0.60 -18.60
CA PRO A 132 -23.92 -0.09 -19.55
C PRO A 132 -25.24 0.32 -18.89
#